data_e780e3b4a163bad00b003b540eaefef2
#
_entry.id   e780e3b4a163bad00b003b540eaefef2
#
_cell.length_a   1.000
_cell.length_b   1.000
_cell.length_c   1.000
_cell.angle_alpha   90.00
_cell.angle_beta   90.00
_cell.angle_gamma   90.00
#
_symmetry.space_group_name_H-M   'P 1'
#
loop_
_entity.id
_entity.type
_entity.pdbx_description
1 polymer ?
#
loop_
_entity_poly.entity_id
_entity_poly.type
_entity_poly.pdbx_seq_one_letter_code
_entity_poly.pdbx_strand_id
1 'polypeptide(L)'
;SDGTWEVIDGVQRLSTVVNFVSDIDTPEREKIGKATPLTLIDLEKLTSFVGKKFKDLSLTLQREFLLKPIKVITLSDKSDKLVRFDLFERLNTGGIKLTDQEIRNCIFKGDFINFIKELSQKPDFVNTVKLNSQQKTDGTAEEFVLRFFACIYDKDAFEHSVKDFLNKY
;
A
#
# COMPACT_ATOMS: atom_id res chain seq x y z
N SER A 1 -14.20 -16.11 -2.34
CA SER A 1 -13.84 -14.79 -1.74
C SER A 1 -14.67 -14.61 -0.49
N ASP A 2 -14.08 -14.18 0.58
CA ASP A 2 -14.72 -13.89 1.88
C ASP A 2 -15.55 -12.58 1.87
N GLY A 3 -15.75 -11.97 0.70
CA GLY A 3 -16.46 -10.70 0.54
C GLY A 3 -15.68 -9.47 0.98
N THR A 4 -14.39 -9.62 1.32
CA THR A 4 -13.54 -8.50 1.69
C THR A 4 -12.97 -7.79 0.47
N TRP A 5 -12.73 -6.49 0.61
CA TRP A 5 -12.11 -5.65 -0.39
C TRP A 5 -10.72 -5.22 0.09
N GLU A 6 -9.79 -5.17 -0.81
CA GLU A 6 -8.46 -4.68 -0.52
C GLU A 6 -8.20 -3.36 -1.24
N VAL A 7 -7.61 -2.41 -0.51
CA VAL A 7 -7.25 -1.11 -1.07
C VAL A 7 -5.92 -1.25 -1.80
N ILE A 8 -5.96 -1.00 -3.11
CA ILE A 8 -4.80 -1.02 -4.00
C ILE A 8 -4.08 0.31 -3.99
N ASP A 9 -4.83 1.39 -4.18
CA ASP A 9 -4.36 2.77 -4.14
C ASP A 9 -5.29 3.62 -3.29
N GLY A 10 -4.75 4.65 -2.69
CA GLY A 10 -5.49 5.57 -1.86
C GLY A 10 -5.51 5.23 -0.37
N VAL A 11 -4.71 4.26 0.12
CA VAL A 11 -4.58 3.95 1.55
C VAL A 11 -4.29 5.20 2.35
N GLN A 12 -3.32 6.03 1.93
CA GLN A 12 -2.96 7.28 2.61
C GLN A 12 -4.13 8.26 2.65
N ARG A 13 -4.84 8.43 1.54
CA ARG A 13 -6.01 9.31 1.44
C ARG A 13 -7.14 8.84 2.34
N LEU A 14 -7.48 7.55 2.30
CA LEU A 14 -8.51 6.96 3.15
C LEU A 14 -8.13 7.03 4.63
N SER A 15 -6.89 6.67 4.97
CA SER A 15 -6.39 6.76 6.34
C SER A 15 -6.42 8.19 6.87
N THR A 16 -6.14 9.18 6.03
CA THR A 16 -6.23 10.61 6.39
C THR A 16 -7.67 11.02 6.68
N VAL A 17 -8.62 10.61 5.84
CA VAL A 17 -10.04 10.86 6.06
C VAL A 17 -10.51 10.19 7.36
N VAL A 18 -10.19 8.90 7.54
CA VAL A 18 -10.53 8.17 8.78
C VAL A 18 -9.90 8.86 9.99
N ASN A 19 -8.62 9.23 9.94
CA ASN A 19 -7.95 9.93 11.03
C ASN A 19 -8.57 11.30 11.35
N PHE A 20 -9.15 11.96 10.35
CA PHE A 20 -9.81 13.25 10.54
C PHE A 20 -11.18 13.11 11.20
N VAL A 21 -12.01 12.16 10.74
CA VAL A 21 -13.40 12.02 11.18
C VAL A 21 -13.61 11.16 12.42
N SER A 22 -12.68 10.22 12.70
CA SER A 22 -12.84 9.28 13.81
C SER A 22 -12.50 9.91 15.16
N ASP A 23 -13.31 9.59 16.16
CA ASP A 23 -13.01 9.95 17.54
C ASP A 23 -11.84 9.15 18.11
N ILE A 24 -11.36 9.56 19.30
CA ILE A 24 -10.36 8.82 20.06
C ILE A 24 -10.96 7.46 20.46
N ASP A 25 -10.17 6.41 20.45
CA ASP A 25 -10.53 5.06 20.88
C ASP A 25 -11.57 4.33 20.01
N THR A 26 -11.62 4.65 18.71
CA THR A 26 -12.46 3.89 17.76
C THR A 26 -11.67 2.75 17.09
N PRO A 27 -12.31 1.59 16.77
CA PRO A 27 -11.68 0.49 16.08
C PRO A 27 -11.07 0.88 14.72
N GLU A 28 -11.67 1.86 14.04
CA GLU A 28 -11.16 2.40 12.77
C GLU A 28 -9.82 3.09 12.94
N ARG A 29 -9.65 3.81 14.05
CA ARG A 29 -8.41 4.51 14.38
C ARG A 29 -7.28 3.55 14.71
N GLU A 30 -7.55 2.48 15.45
CA GLU A 30 -6.58 1.42 15.73
C GLU A 30 -6.06 0.80 14.44
N LYS A 31 -6.95 0.51 13.48
CA LYS A 31 -6.58 -0.07 12.18
C LYS A 31 -5.62 0.80 11.36
N ILE A 32 -5.70 2.12 11.48
CA ILE A 32 -4.78 3.03 10.78
C ILE A 32 -3.53 3.39 11.58
N GLY A 33 -3.38 2.87 12.81
CA GLY A 33 -2.21 3.08 13.67
C GLY A 33 -1.99 4.55 14.09
N LYS A 34 -3.07 5.33 14.26
CA LYS A 34 -3.00 6.76 14.63
C LYS A 34 -3.60 7.00 16.03
N ALA A 35 -2.76 7.45 16.96
CA ALA A 35 -3.18 7.69 18.35
C ALA A 35 -4.05 8.94 18.54
N THR A 36 -3.86 9.97 17.71
CA THR A 36 -4.55 11.27 17.87
C THR A 36 -5.30 11.69 16.61
N PRO A 37 -6.47 12.38 16.77
CA PRO A 37 -7.21 12.95 15.65
C PRO A 37 -6.36 13.94 14.85
N LEU A 38 -6.54 13.94 13.53
CA LEU A 38 -5.87 14.86 12.63
C LEU A 38 -6.26 16.31 12.97
N THR A 39 -5.26 17.15 13.11
CA THR A 39 -5.42 18.61 13.15
C THR A 39 -5.04 19.17 11.79
N LEU A 40 -5.89 20.04 11.24
CA LEU A 40 -5.63 20.67 9.94
C LEU A 40 -4.48 21.68 10.06
N ILE A 41 -3.42 21.49 9.27
CA ILE A 41 -2.25 22.38 9.19
C ILE A 41 -1.94 22.67 7.72
N ASP A 42 -1.19 23.73 7.48
CA ASP A 42 -0.65 24.09 6.15
C ASP A 42 -1.69 24.21 5.03
N LEU A 43 -2.86 24.75 5.36
CA LEU A 43 -3.93 24.97 4.39
C LEU A 43 -3.74 26.33 3.70
N GLU A 44 -3.30 26.32 2.44
CA GLU A 44 -3.06 27.53 1.66
C GLU A 44 -4.35 28.32 1.37
N LYS A 45 -5.45 27.65 1.05
CA LYS A 45 -6.72 28.26 0.64
C LYS A 45 -7.79 28.31 1.74
N LEU A 46 -7.72 27.41 2.69
CA LEU A 46 -8.72 27.24 3.75
C LEU A 46 -8.14 27.65 5.12
N THR A 47 -7.47 28.79 5.17
CA THR A 47 -6.71 29.27 6.34
C THR A 47 -7.56 29.36 7.61
N SER A 48 -8.86 29.64 7.49
CA SER A 48 -9.80 29.68 8.63
C SER A 48 -10.00 28.32 9.34
N PHE A 49 -9.54 27.23 8.73
CA PHE A 49 -9.60 25.89 9.32
C PHE A 49 -8.27 25.40 9.89
N VAL A 50 -7.20 26.17 9.73
CA VAL A 50 -5.89 25.84 10.31
C VAL A 50 -6.02 25.72 11.84
N GLY A 51 -5.47 24.66 12.41
CA GLY A 51 -5.53 24.33 13.84
C GLY A 51 -6.80 23.62 14.29
N LYS A 52 -7.80 23.45 13.41
CA LYS A 52 -9.06 22.77 13.75
C LYS A 52 -8.98 21.26 13.53
N LYS A 53 -9.69 20.53 14.37
CA LYS A 53 -10.04 19.11 14.22
C LYS A 53 -11.46 19.01 13.66
N PHE A 54 -11.87 17.82 13.21
CA PHE A 54 -13.21 17.60 12.68
C PHE A 54 -14.33 18.05 13.62
N LYS A 55 -14.20 17.74 14.91
CA LYS A 55 -15.16 18.13 15.95
C LYS A 55 -15.26 19.65 16.19
N ASP A 56 -14.26 20.41 15.78
CA ASP A 56 -14.24 21.87 15.93
C ASP A 56 -14.95 22.58 14.77
N LEU A 57 -15.37 21.82 13.75
CA LEU A 57 -16.19 22.32 12.64
C LEU A 57 -17.66 22.46 13.07
N SER A 58 -18.40 23.36 12.43
CA SER A 58 -19.85 23.44 12.62
C SER A 58 -20.53 22.12 12.20
N LEU A 59 -21.66 21.78 12.84
CA LEU A 59 -22.42 20.57 12.50
C LEU A 59 -22.81 20.51 11.02
N THR A 60 -23.08 21.64 10.39
CA THR A 60 -23.36 21.72 8.95
C THR A 60 -22.16 21.26 8.13
N LEU A 61 -20.97 21.79 8.41
CA LEU A 61 -19.73 21.40 7.72
C LEU A 61 -19.35 19.94 7.97
N GLN A 62 -19.54 19.44 9.19
CA GLN A 62 -19.32 18.02 9.48
C GLN A 62 -20.23 17.13 8.63
N ARG A 63 -21.53 17.46 8.54
CA ARG A 63 -22.49 16.72 7.70
C ARG A 63 -22.14 16.80 6.22
N GLU A 64 -21.85 18.00 5.72
CA GLU A 64 -21.41 18.19 4.32
C GLU A 64 -20.18 17.36 3.98
N PHE A 65 -19.20 17.30 4.89
CA PHE A 65 -17.99 16.50 4.70
C PHE A 65 -18.32 15.01 4.65
N LEU A 66 -19.10 14.49 5.60
CA LEU A 66 -19.48 13.07 5.67
C LEU A 66 -20.36 12.61 4.50
N LEU A 67 -21.12 13.53 3.88
CA LEU A 67 -21.97 13.23 2.73
C LEU A 67 -21.23 13.36 1.38
N LYS A 68 -19.95 13.78 1.37
CA LYS A 68 -19.19 13.85 0.13
C LYS A 68 -18.95 12.45 -0.46
N PRO A 69 -19.35 12.20 -1.70
CA PRO A 69 -19.15 10.89 -2.32
C PRO A 69 -17.66 10.64 -2.59
N ILE A 70 -17.21 9.43 -2.34
CA ILE A 70 -15.90 8.93 -2.75
C ILE A 70 -16.12 7.99 -3.94
N LYS A 71 -15.48 8.31 -5.07
CA LYS A 71 -15.48 7.42 -6.23
C LYS A 71 -14.52 6.27 -5.99
N VAL A 72 -15.02 5.05 -6.00
CA VAL A 72 -14.24 3.83 -5.89
C VAL A 72 -14.24 3.10 -7.23
N ILE A 73 -13.07 2.67 -7.69
CA ILE A 73 -12.91 1.82 -8.88
C ILE A 73 -12.50 0.44 -8.35
N THR A 74 -13.27 -0.57 -8.68
CA THR A 74 -13.01 -1.94 -8.26
C THR A 74 -12.43 -2.76 -9.41
N LEU A 75 -11.44 -3.57 -9.10
CA LEU A 75 -10.86 -4.54 -10.04
C LEU A 75 -11.35 -5.93 -9.67
N SER A 76 -11.72 -6.71 -10.69
CA SER A 76 -12.10 -8.10 -10.48
C SER A 76 -10.86 -8.96 -10.28
N ASP A 77 -10.93 -9.91 -9.36
CA ASP A 77 -9.92 -10.96 -9.14
C ASP A 77 -9.82 -11.95 -10.32
N LYS A 78 -10.83 -11.95 -11.21
CA LYS A 78 -10.83 -12.75 -12.44
C LYS A 78 -9.98 -12.16 -13.58
N SER A 79 -9.50 -10.94 -13.42
CA SER A 79 -8.61 -10.31 -14.41
C SER A 79 -7.25 -11.00 -14.42
N ASP A 80 -6.62 -11.04 -15.61
CA ASP A 80 -5.25 -11.54 -15.76
C ASP A 80 -4.30 -10.81 -14.82
N LYS A 81 -3.40 -11.56 -14.20
CA LYS A 81 -2.46 -11.02 -13.18
C LYS A 81 -1.50 -10.00 -13.79
N LEU A 82 -1.05 -10.20 -15.03
CA LEU A 82 -0.16 -9.25 -15.72
C LEU A 82 -0.89 -7.95 -16.06
N VAL A 83 -2.15 -8.04 -16.49
CA VAL A 83 -3.00 -6.87 -16.73
C VAL A 83 -3.23 -6.10 -15.44
N ARG A 84 -3.43 -6.80 -14.32
CA ARG A 84 -3.54 -6.15 -13.01
C ARG A 84 -2.24 -5.45 -12.62
N PHE A 85 -1.08 -6.07 -12.86
CA PHE A 85 0.22 -5.47 -12.58
C PHE A 85 0.41 -4.15 -13.36
N ASP A 86 0.16 -4.16 -14.68
CA ASP A 86 0.27 -2.98 -15.54
C ASP A 86 -0.68 -1.86 -15.08
N LEU A 87 -1.90 -2.22 -14.69
CA LEU A 87 -2.86 -1.24 -14.19
C LEU A 87 -2.43 -0.64 -12.85
N PHE A 88 -1.90 -1.46 -11.92
CA PHE A 88 -1.35 -0.98 -10.65
C PHE A 88 -0.20 0.00 -10.87
N GLU A 89 0.71 -0.33 -11.78
CA GLU A 89 1.83 0.53 -12.12
C GLU A 89 1.36 1.88 -12.67
N ARG A 90 0.36 1.89 -13.53
CA ARG A 90 -0.22 3.13 -14.08
C ARG A 90 -0.97 3.96 -13.03
N LEU A 91 -1.66 3.34 -12.11
CA LEU A 91 -2.36 4.02 -11.02
C LEU A 91 -1.38 4.57 -9.97
N ASN A 92 -0.22 3.95 -9.83
CA ASN A 92 0.83 4.31 -8.87
C ASN A 92 1.60 5.60 -9.25
N THR A 93 0.96 6.54 -9.96
CA THR A 93 1.58 7.77 -10.43
C THR A 93 1.41 8.98 -9.50
N GLY A 94 0.59 8.84 -8.45
CA GLY A 94 0.25 9.93 -7.52
C GLY A 94 0.68 9.63 -6.09
N GLY A 95 1.67 10.36 -5.56
CA GLY A 95 2.12 10.19 -4.18
C GLY A 95 3.42 9.39 -4.05
N ILE A 96 3.55 8.59 -2.98
CA ILE A 96 4.68 7.68 -2.78
C ILE A 96 4.47 6.46 -3.68
N LYS A 97 5.34 6.30 -4.68
CA LYS A 97 5.29 5.17 -5.61
C LYS A 97 5.61 3.86 -4.88
N LEU A 98 4.77 2.86 -5.09
CA LEU A 98 5.09 1.48 -4.71
C LEU A 98 6.21 0.95 -5.60
N THR A 99 7.06 0.12 -5.04
CA THR A 99 8.04 -0.65 -5.81
C THR A 99 7.36 -1.79 -6.58
N ASP A 100 8.06 -2.34 -7.57
CA ASP A 100 7.54 -3.50 -8.33
C ASP A 100 7.24 -4.69 -7.40
N GLN A 101 8.03 -4.86 -6.33
CA GLN A 101 7.80 -5.95 -5.38
C GLN A 101 6.60 -5.70 -4.48
N GLU A 102 6.37 -4.48 -4.04
CA GLU A 102 5.14 -4.14 -3.31
C GLU A 102 3.91 -4.40 -4.17
N ILE A 103 3.97 -4.07 -5.48
CA ILE A 103 2.90 -4.38 -6.43
C ILE A 103 2.72 -5.90 -6.56
N ARG A 104 3.79 -6.69 -6.68
CA ARG A 104 3.72 -8.16 -6.70
C ARG A 104 3.07 -8.72 -5.45
N ASN A 105 3.46 -8.22 -4.29
CA ASN A 105 2.89 -8.64 -3.01
C ASN A 105 1.38 -8.39 -2.91
N CYS A 106 0.86 -7.39 -3.61
CA CYS A 106 -0.59 -7.14 -3.69
C CYS A 106 -1.30 -8.09 -4.65
N ILE A 107 -0.68 -8.43 -5.78
CA ILE A 107 -1.33 -9.17 -6.88
C ILE A 107 -1.18 -10.68 -6.74
N PHE A 108 0.00 -11.15 -6.37
CA PHE A 108 0.37 -12.57 -6.33
C PHE A 108 0.28 -13.13 -4.90
N LYS A 109 -0.86 -12.92 -4.24
CA LYS A 109 -1.06 -13.47 -2.89
C LYS A 109 -1.08 -14.99 -2.88
N GLY A 110 -0.54 -15.57 -1.83
CA GLY A 110 -0.53 -17.01 -1.59
C GLY A 110 0.70 -17.46 -0.81
N ASP A 111 0.81 -18.78 -0.63
CA ASP A 111 1.82 -19.41 0.22
C ASP A 111 3.26 -19.08 -0.23
N PHE A 112 3.49 -18.96 -1.53
CA PHE A 112 4.81 -18.63 -2.06
C PHE A 112 5.25 -17.20 -1.68
N ILE A 113 4.36 -16.22 -1.79
CA ILE A 113 4.68 -14.84 -1.35
C ILE A 113 4.88 -14.77 0.16
N ASN A 114 4.08 -15.51 0.94
CA ASN A 114 4.26 -15.60 2.39
C ASN A 114 5.61 -16.24 2.74
N PHE A 115 6.01 -17.29 2.04
CA PHE A 115 7.31 -17.94 2.19
C PHE A 115 8.48 -17.01 1.87
N ILE A 116 8.39 -16.23 0.77
CA ILE A 116 9.40 -15.21 0.42
C ILE A 116 9.52 -14.16 1.55
N LYS A 117 8.40 -13.68 2.08
CA LYS A 117 8.39 -12.74 3.21
C LYS A 117 9.05 -13.33 4.45
N GLU A 118 8.73 -14.57 4.79
CA GLU A 118 9.36 -15.27 5.92
C GLU A 118 10.87 -15.37 5.74
N LEU A 119 11.33 -15.80 4.56
CA LEU A 119 12.75 -15.93 4.27
C LEU A 119 13.50 -14.60 4.33
N SER A 120 12.89 -13.53 3.84
CA SER A 120 13.48 -12.17 3.86
C SER A 120 13.70 -11.61 5.27
N GLN A 121 13.03 -12.19 6.27
CA GLN A 121 13.12 -11.78 7.67
C GLN A 121 14.03 -12.69 8.51
N LYS A 122 14.54 -13.79 7.94
CA LYS A 122 15.43 -14.70 8.68
C LYS A 122 16.73 -14.00 9.06
N PRO A 123 17.24 -14.24 10.29
CA PRO A 123 18.48 -13.63 10.78
C PRO A 123 19.67 -13.79 9.83
N ASP A 124 19.81 -14.98 9.23
CA ASP A 124 20.91 -15.27 8.31
C ASP A 124 20.84 -14.38 7.06
N PHE A 125 19.63 -14.17 6.50
CA PHE A 125 19.43 -13.26 5.38
C PHE A 125 19.70 -11.81 5.79
N VAL A 126 19.10 -11.34 6.87
CA VAL A 126 19.24 -9.95 7.35
C VAL A 126 20.70 -9.61 7.69
N ASN A 127 21.46 -10.55 8.24
CA ASN A 127 22.87 -10.36 8.60
C ASN A 127 23.78 -10.37 7.36
N THR A 128 23.40 -11.12 6.31
CA THR A 128 24.20 -11.27 5.09
C THR A 128 23.91 -10.14 4.10
N VAL A 129 22.65 -9.79 3.89
CA VAL A 129 22.21 -8.77 2.95
C VAL A 129 22.03 -7.43 3.69
N LYS A 130 23.03 -6.54 3.53
CA LYS A 130 23.01 -5.22 4.16
C LYS A 130 22.09 -4.27 3.40
N LEU A 131 20.86 -4.15 3.85
CA LEU A 131 19.86 -3.23 3.31
C LEU A 131 19.84 -1.92 4.12
N ASN A 132 19.64 -0.79 3.41
CA ASN A 132 19.38 0.49 4.05
C ASN A 132 17.97 0.56 4.66
N SER A 133 17.65 1.62 5.39
CA SER A 133 16.35 1.76 6.09
C SER A 133 15.14 1.71 5.16
N GLN A 134 15.22 2.30 3.98
CA GLN A 134 14.16 2.29 2.99
C GLN A 134 13.97 0.88 2.39
N GLN A 135 15.07 0.24 1.99
CA GLN A 135 15.06 -1.12 1.40
C GLN A 135 14.52 -2.20 2.34
N LYS A 136 14.53 -1.95 3.65
CA LYS A 136 13.93 -2.86 4.65
C LYS A 136 12.41 -2.80 4.67
N THR A 137 11.80 -1.75 4.10
CA THR A 137 10.36 -1.48 4.20
C THR A 137 9.65 -1.41 2.86
N ASP A 138 10.37 -1.35 1.74
CA ASP A 138 9.83 -1.16 0.38
C ASP A 138 9.76 -2.47 -0.45
N GLY A 139 9.84 -3.63 0.21
CA GLY A 139 9.79 -4.92 -0.47
C GLY A 139 11.11 -5.36 -1.12
N THR A 140 12.18 -4.57 -1.05
CA THR A 140 13.49 -4.94 -1.64
C THR A 140 14.02 -6.26 -1.07
N ALA A 141 13.82 -6.53 0.22
CA ALA A 141 14.26 -7.77 0.85
C ALA A 141 13.59 -9.01 0.22
N GLU A 142 12.28 -8.94 0.03
CA GLU A 142 11.49 -9.99 -0.61
C GLU A 142 11.91 -10.15 -2.09
N GLU A 143 12.18 -9.05 -2.80
CA GLU A 143 12.62 -9.13 -4.18
C GLU A 143 13.97 -9.85 -4.32
N PHE A 144 14.92 -9.65 -3.41
CA PHE A 144 16.18 -10.41 -3.41
C PHE A 144 15.95 -11.90 -3.26
N VAL A 145 15.05 -12.30 -2.36
CA VAL A 145 14.70 -13.72 -2.19
C VAL A 145 14.03 -14.27 -3.44
N LEU A 146 13.10 -13.52 -4.05
CA LEU A 146 12.41 -13.91 -5.28
C LEU A 146 13.41 -14.08 -6.45
N ARG A 147 14.34 -13.14 -6.62
CA ARG A 147 15.41 -13.21 -7.63
C ARG A 147 16.26 -14.46 -7.46
N PHE A 148 16.60 -14.81 -6.23
CA PHE A 148 17.38 -16.02 -5.95
C PHE A 148 16.64 -17.26 -6.46
N PHE A 149 15.36 -17.44 -6.15
CA PHE A 149 14.59 -18.59 -6.63
C PHE A 149 14.42 -18.57 -8.15
N ALA A 150 14.05 -17.46 -8.73
CA ALA A 150 13.89 -17.33 -10.17
C ALA A 150 15.18 -17.64 -10.94
N CYS A 151 16.33 -17.15 -10.45
CA CYS A 151 17.61 -17.45 -11.07
C CYS A 151 18.06 -18.90 -10.93
N ILE A 152 17.67 -19.60 -9.86
CA ILE A 152 18.03 -21.01 -9.69
C ILE A 152 17.16 -21.92 -10.55
N TYR A 153 15.86 -21.66 -10.59
CA TYR A 153 14.89 -22.59 -11.16
C TYR A 153 14.45 -22.25 -12.57
N ASP A 154 14.57 -20.99 -13.00
CA ASP A 154 14.02 -20.54 -14.30
C ASP A 154 14.92 -19.51 -15.00
N LYS A 155 16.24 -19.54 -14.78
CA LYS A 155 17.19 -18.57 -15.34
C LYS A 155 17.13 -18.47 -16.89
N ASP A 156 16.78 -19.57 -17.56
CA ASP A 156 16.74 -19.63 -19.02
C ASP A 156 15.52 -18.89 -19.60
N ALA A 157 14.52 -18.59 -18.78
CA ALA A 157 13.39 -17.72 -19.12
C ALA A 157 13.72 -16.22 -19.01
N PHE A 158 14.91 -15.84 -18.53
CA PHE A 158 15.33 -14.45 -18.48
C PHE A 158 15.65 -13.92 -19.89
N GLU A 159 14.90 -12.92 -20.34
CA GLU A 159 15.12 -12.29 -21.65
C GLU A 159 15.85 -10.95 -21.49
N HIS A 160 15.16 -9.90 -21.08
CA HIS A 160 15.70 -8.52 -21.09
C HIS A 160 15.44 -7.73 -19.81
N SER A 161 14.39 -8.07 -19.06
CA SER A 161 13.89 -7.29 -17.93
C SER A 161 13.76 -8.16 -16.69
N VAL A 162 14.44 -7.76 -15.61
CA VAL A 162 14.29 -8.40 -14.30
C VAL A 162 12.84 -8.32 -13.83
N LYS A 163 12.18 -7.17 -14.04
CA LYS A 163 10.79 -6.96 -13.70
C LYS A 163 9.88 -7.99 -14.38
N ASP A 164 9.97 -8.10 -15.69
CA ASP A 164 9.12 -9.00 -16.48
C ASP A 164 9.41 -10.48 -16.17
N PHE A 165 10.68 -10.81 -15.98
CA PHE A 165 11.11 -12.14 -15.55
C PHE A 165 10.46 -12.54 -14.21
N LEU A 166 10.55 -11.67 -13.19
CA LEU A 166 9.98 -11.94 -11.89
C LEU A 166 8.45 -11.90 -11.87
N ASN A 167 7.80 -11.21 -12.80
CA ASN A 167 6.35 -11.20 -12.93
C ASN A 167 5.79 -12.46 -13.59
N LYS A 168 6.61 -13.13 -14.42
CA LYS A 168 6.27 -14.41 -15.07
C LYS A 168 6.54 -15.61 -14.16
N TYR A 169 7.58 -15.53 -13.30
CA TYR A 169 7.98 -16.57 -12.36
C TYR A 169 6.94 -16.76 -11.23
#